data_b34d15f4a23b486398cee8b991eae46a
#
_entry.id   b34d15f4a23b486398cee8b991eae46a
#
_cell.length_a   1.000
_cell.length_b   1.000
_cell.length_c   1.000
_cell.angle_alpha   90.00
_cell.angle_beta   90.00
_cell.angle_gamma   90.00
#
_symmetry.space_group_name_H-M   'P 1'
#
loop_
_entity.id
_entity.type
_entity.pdbx_description
1 polymer ?
#
loop_
_entity_poly.entity_id
_entity_poly.type
_entity_poly.pdbx_seq_one_letter_code
_entity_poly.pdbx_strand_id
1 'polypeptide(L)'
;LTSLSGFYYTDAKKSGSYEDASLPEGTDTSLMENVSEAVDCTMENNDNGITVRDLGADPNVIFPGVESDFADENKLYGLSLTMDVSEDTEMAVYYQTEGDRGFSADKVYTFSITKENNTWEHVVPAGITALRVDVSSQIDYAAIKDFEVKSYDLDATGYTVLKNSGVTDVSYSDSTYQAQVTNDTQENEMLCVPFFYQRGWSARIDGEEVEVSNINSGLCGIEIPSGTHEVVLQYETPYR
;
A
#
# COMPACT_ATOMS: atom_id res chain seq x y z
N LEU A 1 1.08 4.53 17.16
CA LEU A 1 -0.07 5.21 16.55
C LEU A 1 0.42 6.55 15.97
N THR A 2 1.19 6.46 14.90
CA THR A 2 1.71 7.62 14.18
C THR A 2 0.80 7.89 12.99
N SER A 3 0.30 9.11 12.94
CA SER A 3 -0.44 9.77 11.86
C SER A 3 -1.67 9.02 11.33
N LEU A 4 -2.81 9.27 11.95
CA LEU A 4 -4.10 9.17 11.28
C LEU A 4 -4.13 10.30 10.24
N SER A 5 -3.55 10.08 9.09
CA SER A 5 -3.74 10.93 7.92
C SER A 5 -5.10 10.60 7.35
N GLY A 6 -5.98 11.58 7.26
CA GLY A 6 -7.22 11.46 6.50
C GLY A 6 -6.90 11.32 5.02
N PHE A 7 -7.70 10.54 4.29
CA PHE A 7 -7.53 10.31 2.87
C PHE A 7 -8.75 10.86 2.15
N TYR A 8 -8.54 11.52 1.02
CA TYR A 8 -9.62 12.00 0.17
C TYR A 8 -9.93 11.03 -0.94
N TYR A 9 -11.22 10.88 -1.22
CA TYR A 9 -11.73 10.23 -2.42
C TYR A 9 -12.55 11.22 -3.22
N THR A 10 -12.27 11.34 -4.50
CA THR A 10 -13.25 11.79 -5.47
C THR A 10 -14.04 10.56 -5.92
N ASP A 11 -15.36 10.67 -6.03
CA ASP A 11 -16.26 9.60 -6.49
C ASP A 11 -16.38 8.33 -5.60
N ALA A 12 -16.20 8.43 -4.29
CA ALA A 12 -16.52 7.34 -3.39
C ALA A 12 -18.00 6.95 -3.55
N LYS A 13 -18.25 5.86 -4.25
CA LYS A 13 -19.61 5.28 -4.31
C LYS A 13 -20.00 4.92 -2.89
N LYS A 14 -21.09 5.50 -2.39
CA LYS A 14 -21.71 5.07 -1.15
C LYS A 14 -21.93 3.56 -1.23
N SER A 15 -21.49 2.82 -0.20
CA SER A 15 -21.54 1.37 -0.22
C SER A 15 -22.95 0.86 -0.45
N GLY A 16 -23.15 0.15 -1.54
CA GLY A 16 -24.46 -0.38 -1.92
C GLY A 16 -24.41 -1.51 -2.95
N SER A 17 -23.36 -1.64 -3.69
CA SER A 17 -23.10 -2.79 -4.55
C SER A 17 -21.65 -2.75 -5.02
N TYR A 18 -20.79 -3.56 -4.41
CA TYR A 18 -19.56 -3.97 -5.06
C TYR A 18 -19.98 -4.93 -6.18
N GLU A 19 -20.03 -4.46 -7.42
CA GLU A 19 -19.71 -5.32 -8.54
C GLU A 19 -18.19 -5.50 -8.45
N ASP A 20 -17.72 -6.76 -8.55
CA ASP A 20 -16.31 -7.06 -8.72
C ASP A 20 -15.79 -6.23 -9.91
N ALA A 21 -15.22 -5.07 -9.62
CA ALA A 21 -14.51 -4.31 -10.62
C ALA A 21 -13.23 -5.11 -10.87
N SER A 22 -13.23 -5.90 -11.93
CA SER A 22 -11.99 -6.47 -12.43
C SER A 22 -11.04 -5.30 -12.69
N LEU A 23 -9.87 -5.34 -12.07
CA LEU A 23 -8.79 -4.40 -12.41
C LEU A 23 -8.60 -4.45 -13.94
N PRO A 24 -8.41 -3.31 -14.62
CA PRO A 24 -8.10 -3.30 -16.04
C PRO A 24 -6.81 -4.10 -16.28
N GLU A 25 -6.56 -4.50 -17.53
CA GLU A 25 -5.27 -5.09 -17.88
C GLU A 25 -4.16 -4.11 -17.50
N GLY A 26 -3.31 -4.50 -16.56
CA GLY A 26 -2.12 -3.75 -16.18
C GLY A 26 -0.99 -3.96 -17.19
N THR A 27 0.02 -3.11 -17.14
CA THR A 27 1.27 -3.34 -17.86
C THR A 27 2.23 -4.06 -16.93
N ASP A 28 2.68 -5.24 -17.33
CA ASP A 28 3.67 -6.03 -16.60
C ASP A 28 5.08 -5.64 -17.04
N THR A 29 5.98 -5.44 -16.08
CA THR A 29 7.39 -5.16 -16.30
C THR A 29 8.21 -6.10 -15.43
N SER A 30 9.08 -6.90 -16.04
CA SER A 30 9.98 -7.79 -15.30
C SER A 30 11.10 -7.00 -14.66
N LEU A 31 11.37 -7.29 -13.40
CA LEU A 31 12.48 -6.71 -12.62
C LEU A 31 13.71 -7.65 -12.58
N MET A 32 13.64 -8.82 -13.22
CA MET A 32 14.69 -9.85 -13.17
C MET A 32 16.05 -9.36 -13.70
N GLU A 33 16.04 -8.46 -14.68
CA GLU A 33 17.27 -7.88 -15.25
C GLU A 33 17.91 -6.83 -14.34
N ASN A 34 17.17 -6.29 -13.36
CA ASN A 34 17.67 -5.29 -12.41
C ASN A 34 18.51 -5.91 -11.28
N VAL A 35 18.57 -7.24 -11.17
CA VAL A 35 19.42 -7.88 -10.16
C VAL A 35 20.88 -7.49 -10.31
N SER A 36 21.51 -7.03 -9.23
CA SER A 36 22.91 -6.58 -9.29
C SER A 36 23.81 -7.19 -8.23
N GLU A 37 23.30 -7.51 -7.07
CA GLU A 37 24.11 -7.90 -5.91
C GLU A 37 23.39 -8.97 -5.10
N ALA A 38 24.20 -9.94 -4.61
CA ALA A 38 23.81 -10.89 -3.58
C ALA A 38 24.69 -10.67 -2.35
N VAL A 39 24.08 -10.54 -1.19
CA VAL A 39 24.77 -10.32 0.07
C VAL A 39 24.59 -11.55 0.95
N ASP A 40 25.67 -12.01 1.55
CA ASP A 40 25.73 -13.16 2.45
C ASP A 40 25.10 -14.46 1.87
N CYS A 41 25.23 -14.61 0.53
CA CYS A 41 24.83 -15.79 -0.22
C CYS A 41 25.56 -15.84 -1.58
N THR A 42 25.49 -17.00 -2.25
CA THR A 42 25.89 -17.13 -3.65
C THR A 42 24.68 -17.02 -4.58
N MET A 43 24.85 -16.38 -5.73
CA MET A 43 23.80 -16.17 -6.70
C MET A 43 24.19 -16.70 -8.08
N GLU A 44 23.28 -17.46 -8.69
CA GLU A 44 23.36 -17.84 -10.10
C GLU A 44 22.15 -17.25 -10.83
N ASN A 45 22.40 -16.43 -11.85
CA ASN A 45 21.37 -15.86 -12.72
C ASN A 45 21.45 -16.53 -14.09
N ASN A 46 20.37 -17.16 -14.53
CA ASN A 46 20.28 -17.85 -15.81
C ASN A 46 18.82 -17.87 -16.33
N ASP A 47 18.59 -18.50 -17.48
CA ASP A 47 17.26 -18.59 -18.13
C ASP A 47 16.17 -19.23 -17.25
N ASN A 48 16.52 -19.89 -16.15
CA ASN A 48 15.57 -20.50 -15.21
C ASN A 48 15.30 -19.61 -13.99
N GLY A 49 15.83 -18.40 -13.97
CA GLY A 49 15.68 -17.43 -12.89
C GLY A 49 16.96 -17.21 -12.07
N ILE A 50 16.81 -16.58 -10.94
CA ILE A 50 17.87 -16.24 -10.00
C ILE A 50 17.87 -17.23 -8.85
N THR A 51 18.87 -18.09 -8.78
CA THR A 51 19.00 -19.05 -7.68
C THR A 51 20.02 -18.58 -6.66
N VAL A 52 19.63 -18.55 -5.39
CA VAL A 52 20.47 -18.24 -4.23
C VAL A 52 20.73 -19.47 -3.38
N ARG A 53 22.00 -19.66 -2.99
CA ARG A 53 22.52 -20.78 -2.20
C ARG A 53 23.54 -20.30 -1.19
N ASP A 54 24.09 -21.22 -0.42
CA ASP A 54 25.14 -20.93 0.58
C ASP A 54 24.71 -19.77 1.50
N LEU A 55 23.50 -19.89 2.02
CA LEU A 55 22.82 -18.82 2.76
C LEU A 55 23.50 -18.60 4.11
N GLY A 56 24.04 -17.39 4.30
CA GLY A 56 24.69 -16.97 5.55
C GLY A 56 23.66 -16.51 6.61
N ALA A 57 24.02 -15.54 7.41
CA ALA A 57 23.18 -15.06 8.50
C ALA A 57 22.11 -14.06 8.06
N ASP A 58 22.37 -13.28 6.98
CA ASP A 58 21.47 -12.24 6.45
C ASP A 58 21.45 -12.27 4.90
N PRO A 59 21.07 -13.41 4.29
CA PRO A 59 21.14 -13.58 2.84
C PRO A 59 20.08 -12.75 2.14
N ASN A 60 20.51 -11.93 1.16
CA ASN A 60 19.58 -11.11 0.40
C ASN A 60 20.07 -10.82 -1.02
N VAL A 61 19.13 -10.41 -1.88
CA VAL A 61 19.36 -10.06 -3.28
C VAL A 61 18.81 -8.66 -3.54
N ILE A 62 19.61 -7.81 -4.20
CA ILE A 62 19.28 -6.40 -4.43
C ILE A 62 18.97 -6.14 -5.89
N PHE A 63 17.88 -5.40 -6.12
CA PHE A 63 17.36 -4.94 -7.41
C PHE A 63 17.34 -3.41 -7.43
N PRO A 64 18.43 -2.74 -7.79
CA PRO A 64 18.49 -1.28 -7.93
C PRO A 64 17.99 -0.83 -9.30
N GLY A 65 17.81 0.48 -9.47
CA GLY A 65 17.55 1.10 -10.76
C GLY A 65 16.14 0.80 -11.30
N VAL A 66 15.17 0.66 -10.40
CA VAL A 66 13.76 0.40 -10.75
C VAL A 66 12.90 1.67 -10.74
N GLU A 67 13.50 2.86 -10.65
CA GLU A 67 12.79 4.15 -10.52
C GLU A 67 11.80 4.40 -11.64
N SER A 68 12.15 4.03 -12.87
CA SER A 68 11.29 4.24 -14.04
C SER A 68 10.02 3.40 -14.00
N ASP A 69 10.07 2.26 -13.31
CA ASP A 69 8.97 1.30 -13.26
C ASP A 69 7.91 1.70 -12.23
N PHE A 70 8.28 2.59 -11.29
CA PHE A 70 7.43 3.11 -10.22
C PHE A 70 7.25 4.63 -10.24
N ALA A 71 7.59 5.31 -11.35
CA ALA A 71 7.72 6.76 -11.39
C ALA A 71 6.40 7.54 -11.38
N ASP A 72 5.30 6.94 -11.84
CA ASP A 72 4.03 7.65 -12.04
C ASP A 72 3.15 7.58 -10.78
N GLU A 73 3.01 8.70 -10.08
CA GLU A 73 2.18 8.79 -8.87
C GLU A 73 0.66 8.62 -9.16
N ASN A 74 0.24 8.67 -10.42
CA ASN A 74 -1.15 8.43 -10.81
C ASN A 74 -1.43 6.97 -11.17
N LYS A 75 -0.49 6.08 -10.91
CA LYS A 75 -0.66 4.63 -11.10
C LYS A 75 -0.73 3.88 -9.77
N LEU A 76 -1.46 2.78 -9.80
CA LEU A 76 -1.40 1.75 -8.77
C LEU A 76 -0.35 0.72 -9.19
N TYR A 77 0.48 0.29 -8.27
CA TYR A 77 1.51 -0.71 -8.52
C TYR A 77 1.23 -1.98 -7.71
N GLY A 78 1.21 -3.11 -8.38
CA GLY A 78 1.24 -4.43 -7.77
C GLY A 78 2.62 -5.04 -7.98
N LEU A 79 3.25 -5.50 -6.93
CA LEU A 79 4.52 -6.23 -7.00
C LEU A 79 4.20 -7.72 -6.87
N SER A 80 4.73 -8.53 -7.78
CA SER A 80 4.55 -9.99 -7.81
C SER A 80 5.91 -10.67 -7.77
N LEU A 81 6.07 -11.65 -6.87
CA LEU A 81 7.29 -12.41 -6.68
C LEU A 81 6.96 -13.91 -6.65
N THR A 82 7.43 -14.65 -7.62
CA THR A 82 7.30 -16.10 -7.68
C THR A 82 8.63 -16.78 -7.39
N MET A 83 8.64 -17.70 -6.42
CA MET A 83 9.85 -18.37 -5.95
C MET A 83 9.66 -19.85 -5.74
N ASP A 84 10.68 -20.64 -6.08
CA ASP A 84 10.80 -22.01 -5.58
C ASP A 84 11.72 -22.01 -4.35
N VAL A 85 11.33 -22.74 -3.31
CA VAL A 85 12.09 -22.87 -2.05
C VAL A 85 12.32 -24.34 -1.69
N SER A 86 13.44 -24.62 -1.03
CA SER A 86 13.72 -25.96 -0.55
C SER A 86 12.77 -26.41 0.55
N GLU A 87 12.30 -25.47 1.40
CA GLU A 87 11.35 -25.69 2.47
C GLU A 87 10.45 -24.47 2.63
N ASP A 88 9.24 -24.68 3.19
CA ASP A 88 8.31 -23.61 3.52
C ASP A 88 8.95 -22.64 4.51
N THR A 89 8.87 -21.34 4.23
CA THR A 89 9.61 -20.34 5.00
C THR A 89 8.96 -18.96 4.97
N GLU A 90 9.42 -18.07 5.86
CA GLU A 90 9.13 -16.63 5.81
C GLU A 90 10.24 -15.89 5.07
N MET A 91 9.86 -14.90 4.32
CA MET A 91 10.72 -14.01 3.55
C MET A 91 10.30 -12.55 3.71
N ALA A 92 11.13 -11.64 3.20
CA ALA A 92 10.79 -10.22 3.22
C ALA A 92 11.22 -9.51 1.93
N VAL A 93 10.43 -8.51 1.53
CA VAL A 93 10.80 -7.54 0.50
C VAL A 93 10.89 -6.17 1.12
N TYR A 94 12.07 -5.60 1.09
CA TYR A 94 12.32 -4.22 1.48
C TYR A 94 12.30 -3.32 0.24
N TYR A 95 11.93 -2.06 0.43
CA TYR A 95 11.99 -1.06 -0.63
C TYR A 95 12.63 0.24 -0.15
N GLN A 96 13.23 0.98 -1.08
CA GLN A 96 13.72 2.33 -0.90
C GLN A 96 12.93 3.29 -1.78
N THR A 97 12.81 4.53 -1.33
CA THR A 97 12.29 5.65 -2.11
C THR A 97 13.33 6.76 -2.18
N GLU A 98 13.10 7.78 -2.97
CA GLU A 98 14.04 8.91 -3.09
C GLU A 98 14.36 9.52 -1.70
N GLY A 99 15.65 9.77 -1.47
CA GLY A 99 16.17 10.32 -0.22
C GLY A 99 16.49 9.30 0.87
N ASP A 100 16.12 8.03 0.72
CA ASP A 100 16.54 6.97 1.66
C ASP A 100 18.04 6.71 1.56
N ARG A 101 18.68 6.47 2.72
CA ARG A 101 20.12 6.16 2.79
C ARG A 101 20.41 4.66 2.76
N GLY A 102 19.39 3.83 2.78
CA GLY A 102 19.48 2.37 2.83
C GLY A 102 18.10 1.76 3.11
N PHE A 103 18.04 0.44 3.09
CA PHE A 103 16.84 -0.30 3.45
C PHE A 103 16.59 -0.22 4.96
N SER A 104 15.32 -0.03 5.36
CA SER A 104 14.94 0.15 6.76
C SER A 104 13.73 -0.69 7.14
N ALA A 105 13.58 -1.01 8.45
CA ALA A 105 12.54 -1.89 8.96
C ALA A 105 11.13 -1.31 8.91
N ASP A 106 10.97 -0.04 8.58
CA ASP A 106 9.68 0.63 8.37
C ASP A 106 9.20 0.57 6.92
N LYS A 107 10.04 0.06 5.99
CA LYS A 107 9.74 -0.12 4.56
C LYS A 107 9.97 -1.59 4.16
N VAL A 108 9.17 -2.48 4.73
CA VAL A 108 9.29 -3.92 4.51
C VAL A 108 7.93 -4.61 4.48
N TYR A 109 7.80 -5.60 3.61
CA TYR A 109 6.72 -6.57 3.56
C TYR A 109 7.26 -7.94 3.95
N THR A 110 6.66 -8.58 4.94
CA THR A 110 6.98 -9.96 5.34
C THR A 110 5.87 -10.90 4.91
N PHE A 111 6.21 -12.07 4.42
CA PHE A 111 5.27 -13.04 3.88
C PHE A 111 5.80 -14.46 3.96
N SER A 112 4.90 -15.43 3.86
CA SER A 112 5.26 -16.85 3.79
C SER A 112 5.27 -17.33 2.35
N ILE A 113 6.29 -18.06 1.97
CA ILE A 113 6.39 -18.82 0.72
C ILE A 113 6.39 -20.31 1.06
N THR A 114 5.56 -21.07 0.37
CA THR A 114 5.49 -22.52 0.52
C THR A 114 5.66 -23.19 -0.84
N LYS A 115 5.94 -24.51 -0.84
CA LYS A 115 6.04 -25.28 -2.08
C LYS A 115 4.72 -25.37 -2.85
N GLU A 116 3.60 -25.17 -2.16
CA GLU A 116 2.25 -25.20 -2.77
C GLU A 116 1.77 -23.80 -3.16
N ASN A 117 2.14 -22.77 -2.37
CA ASN A 117 1.84 -21.37 -2.64
C ASN A 117 3.15 -20.59 -2.71
N ASN A 118 3.71 -20.53 -3.90
CA ASN A 118 5.04 -20.00 -4.18
C ASN A 118 5.04 -18.61 -4.79
N THR A 119 3.88 -17.94 -4.87
CA THR A 119 3.74 -16.58 -5.38
C THR A 119 3.22 -15.66 -4.28
N TRP A 120 3.89 -14.52 -4.12
CA TRP A 120 3.47 -13.42 -3.27
C TRP A 120 3.13 -12.22 -4.15
N GLU A 121 2.01 -11.57 -3.84
CA GLU A 121 1.55 -10.36 -4.52
C GLU A 121 1.18 -9.31 -3.48
N HIS A 122 1.56 -8.06 -3.73
CA HIS A 122 1.23 -6.95 -2.84
C HIS A 122 1.15 -5.61 -3.57
N VAL A 123 0.26 -4.74 -3.11
CA VAL A 123 0.19 -3.35 -3.59
C VAL A 123 1.30 -2.55 -2.92
N VAL A 124 2.08 -1.84 -3.72
CA VAL A 124 3.24 -1.06 -3.25
C VAL A 124 3.11 0.41 -3.66
N PRO A 125 3.78 1.34 -2.97
CA PRO A 125 3.73 2.76 -3.30
C PRO A 125 4.45 3.07 -4.63
N ALA A 126 4.12 4.20 -5.24
CA ALA A 126 4.95 4.82 -6.27
C ALA A 126 6.30 5.32 -5.69
N GLY A 127 7.24 5.66 -6.56
CA GLY A 127 8.52 6.27 -6.19
C GLY A 127 9.54 5.29 -5.60
N ILE A 128 9.37 3.99 -5.78
CA ILE A 128 10.37 2.98 -5.40
C ILE A 128 11.59 3.13 -6.30
N THR A 129 12.79 3.16 -5.70
CA THR A 129 14.08 3.31 -6.40
C THR A 129 14.93 2.04 -6.34
N ALA A 130 14.73 1.21 -5.34
CA ALA A 130 15.38 -0.09 -5.20
C ALA A 130 14.54 -1.05 -4.38
N LEU A 131 14.72 -2.34 -4.65
CA LEU A 131 14.10 -3.44 -3.91
C LEU A 131 15.19 -4.38 -3.38
N ARG A 132 14.91 -5.04 -2.25
CA ARG A 132 15.76 -6.08 -1.66
C ARG A 132 14.88 -7.23 -1.22
N VAL A 133 15.21 -8.42 -1.70
CA VAL A 133 14.55 -9.66 -1.30
C VAL A 133 15.42 -10.37 -0.26
N ASP A 134 14.96 -10.46 0.97
CA ASP A 134 15.62 -11.20 2.04
C ASP A 134 15.14 -12.64 2.03
N VAL A 135 16.10 -13.56 1.95
CA VAL A 135 15.87 -14.99 1.92
C VAL A 135 16.13 -15.56 3.32
N SER A 136 15.30 -16.50 3.75
CA SER A 136 15.52 -17.15 5.04
C SER A 136 16.85 -17.94 5.06
N SER A 137 17.65 -17.74 6.10
CA SER A 137 18.87 -18.51 6.34
C SER A 137 18.62 -19.95 6.81
N GLN A 138 17.35 -20.35 6.98
CA GLN A 138 16.96 -21.68 7.49
C GLN A 138 16.66 -22.69 6.39
N ILE A 139 16.78 -22.28 5.12
CA ILE A 139 16.51 -23.14 3.96
C ILE A 139 17.81 -23.40 3.18
N ASP A 140 17.82 -24.44 2.34
CA ASP A 140 19.03 -24.79 1.56
C ASP A 140 19.20 -23.87 0.34
N TYR A 141 18.08 -23.48 -0.29
CA TYR A 141 18.08 -22.57 -1.45
C TYR A 141 16.73 -21.89 -1.63
N ALA A 142 16.79 -20.75 -2.32
CA ALA A 142 15.63 -20.11 -2.95
C ALA A 142 15.93 -19.81 -4.42
N ALA A 143 14.92 -19.94 -5.28
CA ALA A 143 15.04 -19.60 -6.69
C ALA A 143 13.91 -18.65 -7.09
N ILE A 144 14.25 -17.38 -7.33
CA ILE A 144 13.33 -16.36 -7.86
C ILE A 144 13.06 -16.75 -9.33
N LYS A 145 11.84 -17.14 -9.63
CA LYS A 145 11.41 -17.54 -10.97
C LYS A 145 10.90 -16.36 -11.76
N ASP A 146 10.22 -15.46 -11.07
CA ASP A 146 9.68 -14.25 -11.63
C ASP A 146 9.60 -13.17 -10.56
N PHE A 147 9.94 -11.96 -10.94
CA PHE A 147 9.81 -10.77 -10.13
C PHE A 147 9.39 -9.62 -11.04
N GLU A 148 8.16 -9.19 -10.89
CA GLU A 148 7.55 -8.21 -11.78
C GLU A 148 6.79 -7.13 -11.03
N VAL A 149 6.68 -5.96 -11.65
CA VAL A 149 5.74 -4.92 -11.27
C VAL A 149 4.64 -4.83 -12.30
N LYS A 150 3.41 -4.81 -11.84
CA LYS A 150 2.22 -4.57 -12.64
C LYS A 150 1.69 -3.18 -12.34
N SER A 151 1.65 -2.32 -13.34
CA SER A 151 1.14 -0.97 -13.20
C SER A 151 -0.26 -0.84 -13.80
N TYR A 152 -1.15 -0.19 -13.06
CA TYR A 152 -2.53 0.07 -13.46
C TYR A 152 -2.76 1.57 -13.54
N ASP A 153 -3.35 2.02 -14.64
CA ASP A 153 -3.80 3.39 -14.77
C ASP A 153 -5.02 3.61 -13.84
N LEU A 154 -4.87 4.49 -12.87
CA LEU A 154 -5.92 4.74 -11.88
C LEU A 154 -7.16 5.37 -12.50
N ASP A 155 -7.02 6.22 -13.51
CA ASP A 155 -8.16 6.81 -14.22
C ASP A 155 -8.99 5.72 -14.92
N ALA A 156 -8.34 4.67 -15.40
CA ALA A 156 -9.01 3.53 -16.04
C ALA A 156 -9.68 2.58 -15.02
N THR A 157 -9.20 2.54 -13.77
CA THR A 157 -9.74 1.67 -12.73
C THR A 157 -10.99 2.23 -12.06
N GLY A 158 -11.25 3.52 -12.21
CA GLY A 158 -12.26 4.23 -11.42
C GLY A 158 -11.88 4.37 -9.93
N TYR A 159 -10.64 4.03 -9.56
CA TYR A 159 -10.08 4.33 -8.25
C TYR A 159 -9.35 5.67 -8.32
N THR A 160 -9.55 6.51 -7.34
CA THR A 160 -8.78 7.75 -7.18
C THR A 160 -7.65 7.51 -6.19
N VAL A 161 -6.45 7.99 -6.52
CA VAL A 161 -5.34 7.98 -5.56
C VAL A 161 -5.74 8.79 -4.34
N LEU A 162 -5.57 8.20 -3.18
CA LEU A 162 -5.75 8.92 -1.92
C LEU A 162 -4.63 9.96 -1.81
N LYS A 163 -4.97 11.23 -2.00
CA LYS A 163 -4.03 12.30 -1.72
C LYS A 163 -4.05 12.58 -0.22
N ASN A 164 -2.92 12.40 0.43
CA ASN A 164 -2.71 12.77 1.82
C ASN A 164 -2.41 14.28 1.96
N SER A 165 -3.04 15.10 1.13
CA SER A 165 -2.86 16.54 1.13
C SER A 165 -4.15 17.22 1.58
N GLY A 166 -4.03 18.16 2.51
CA GLY A 166 -5.15 18.97 2.95
C GLY A 166 -5.72 18.63 4.32
N VAL A 167 -5.19 17.62 5.03
CA VAL A 167 -5.56 17.35 6.43
C VAL A 167 -4.45 17.83 7.36
N THR A 168 -4.77 18.78 8.21
CA THR A 168 -3.85 19.37 9.19
C THR A 168 -4.49 19.43 10.57
N ASP A 169 -3.72 19.80 11.59
CA ASP A 169 -4.18 20.02 12.97
C ASP A 169 -5.00 18.86 13.55
N VAL A 170 -4.57 17.62 13.19
CA VAL A 170 -5.26 16.41 13.63
C VAL A 170 -5.11 16.22 15.13
N SER A 171 -6.23 16.08 15.83
CA SER A 171 -6.27 15.73 17.23
C SER A 171 -7.27 14.60 17.49
N TYR A 172 -6.98 13.82 18.52
CA TYR A 172 -7.87 12.74 18.97
C TYR A 172 -7.93 12.72 20.50
N SER A 173 -9.12 12.80 21.05
CA SER A 173 -9.35 12.67 22.50
C SER A 173 -10.76 12.18 22.76
N ASP A 174 -10.91 11.29 23.76
CA ASP A 174 -12.21 10.83 24.28
C ASP A 174 -13.23 10.42 23.21
N SER A 175 -12.82 9.62 22.25
CA SER A 175 -13.67 9.17 21.13
C SER A 175 -14.05 10.27 20.13
N THR A 176 -13.37 11.42 20.17
CA THR A 176 -13.54 12.52 19.22
C THR A 176 -12.27 12.67 18.38
N TYR A 177 -12.44 12.66 17.07
CA TYR A 177 -11.43 13.02 16.07
C TYR A 177 -11.75 14.40 15.53
N GLN A 178 -10.74 15.28 15.46
CA GLN A 178 -10.87 16.65 14.94
C GLN A 178 -9.70 16.96 14.01
N ALA A 179 -9.96 17.60 12.89
CA ALA A 179 -8.95 18.03 11.94
C ALA A 179 -9.39 19.28 11.17
N GLN A 180 -8.42 20.02 10.66
CA GLN A 180 -8.64 20.96 9.57
C GLN A 180 -8.49 20.22 8.24
N VAL A 181 -9.47 20.36 7.35
CA VAL A 181 -9.55 19.62 6.10
C VAL A 181 -9.73 20.61 4.96
N THR A 182 -8.82 20.60 3.99
CA THR A 182 -8.87 21.47 2.80
C THR A 182 -9.19 20.65 1.56
N ASN A 183 -10.29 20.99 0.92
CA ASN A 183 -10.68 20.50 -0.40
C ASN A 183 -10.40 21.59 -1.44
N ASP A 184 -9.37 21.42 -2.26
CA ASP A 184 -8.94 22.39 -3.27
C ASP A 184 -9.73 22.27 -4.58
N THR A 185 -10.67 21.32 -4.67
CA THR A 185 -11.48 21.13 -5.87
C THR A 185 -12.77 21.97 -5.84
N GLN A 186 -13.47 22.03 -6.97
CA GLN A 186 -14.76 22.72 -7.08
C GLN A 186 -15.94 21.81 -6.71
N GLU A 187 -15.67 20.50 -6.53
CA GLU A 187 -16.66 19.48 -6.22
C GLU A 187 -16.49 19.00 -4.77
N ASN A 188 -17.52 18.34 -4.24
CA ASN A 188 -17.40 17.73 -2.93
C ASN A 188 -16.50 16.50 -3.01
N GLU A 189 -15.57 16.37 -2.05
CA GLU A 189 -14.69 15.22 -1.92
C GLU A 189 -15.05 14.38 -0.70
N MET A 190 -14.75 13.08 -0.76
CA MET A 190 -14.99 12.18 0.36
C MET A 190 -13.74 12.07 1.25
N LEU A 191 -13.83 12.55 2.47
CA LEU A 191 -12.83 12.28 3.51
C LEU A 191 -13.01 10.84 4.01
N CYS A 192 -11.99 10.00 3.81
CA CYS A 192 -11.95 8.67 4.41
C CYS A 192 -11.26 8.75 5.78
N VAL A 193 -11.99 8.41 6.83
CA VAL A 193 -11.42 8.31 8.18
C VAL A 193 -11.20 6.82 8.49
N PRO A 194 -9.99 6.39 8.88
CA PRO A 194 -9.66 4.97 9.06
C PRO A 194 -10.23 4.37 10.35
N PHE A 195 -11.49 4.65 10.63
CA PHE A 195 -12.26 4.02 11.68
C PHE A 195 -13.33 3.11 11.06
N PHE A 196 -13.56 1.96 11.67
CA PHE A 196 -14.64 1.08 11.25
C PHE A 196 -15.99 1.79 11.39
N TYR A 197 -16.74 1.80 10.28
CA TYR A 197 -18.10 2.30 10.28
C TYR A 197 -19.00 1.41 11.14
N GLN A 198 -19.60 2.01 12.13
CA GLN A 198 -20.57 1.35 12.99
C GLN A 198 -21.58 2.36 13.53
N ARG A 199 -22.68 1.85 14.06
CA ARG A 199 -23.69 2.69 14.71
C ARG A 199 -23.08 3.45 15.87
N GLY A 200 -23.34 4.75 15.97
CA GLY A 200 -22.82 5.63 17.03
C GLY A 200 -21.82 6.68 16.56
N TRP A 201 -21.37 6.64 15.31
CA TRP A 201 -20.62 7.73 14.75
C TRP A 201 -21.51 8.90 14.34
N SER A 202 -21.10 10.13 14.65
CA SER A 202 -21.65 11.40 14.20
C SER A 202 -20.52 12.30 13.72
N ALA A 203 -20.81 13.18 12.76
CA ALA A 203 -19.83 14.12 12.24
C ALA A 203 -20.39 15.52 12.13
N ARG A 204 -19.50 16.51 12.20
CA ARG A 204 -19.81 17.93 11.95
C ARG A 204 -18.71 18.55 11.08
N ILE A 205 -19.14 19.44 10.19
CA ILE A 205 -18.28 20.32 9.41
C ILE A 205 -18.64 21.75 9.82
N ASP A 206 -17.64 22.51 10.30
CA ASP A 206 -17.82 23.88 10.80
C ASP A 206 -18.97 24.02 11.82
N GLY A 207 -19.18 22.98 12.63
CA GLY A 207 -20.23 22.90 13.64
C GLY A 207 -21.60 22.39 13.13
N GLU A 208 -21.82 22.29 11.83
CA GLU A 208 -23.05 21.75 11.22
C GLU A 208 -22.98 20.23 11.12
N GLU A 209 -24.07 19.55 11.48
CA GLU A 209 -24.17 18.09 11.46
C GLU A 209 -24.23 17.55 10.04
N VAL A 210 -23.40 16.53 9.74
CA VAL A 210 -23.33 15.89 8.43
C VAL A 210 -23.40 14.38 8.55
N GLU A 211 -23.75 13.70 7.44
CA GLU A 211 -23.86 12.26 7.39
C GLU A 211 -22.48 11.58 7.42
N VAL A 212 -22.32 10.56 8.27
CA VAL A 212 -21.21 9.62 8.20
C VAL A 212 -21.62 8.44 7.33
N SER A 213 -20.95 8.26 6.23
CA SER A 213 -21.20 7.20 5.26
C SER A 213 -20.32 5.98 5.49
N ASN A 214 -20.82 4.79 5.16
CA ASN A 214 -19.99 3.59 5.07
C ASN A 214 -19.30 3.56 3.70
N ILE A 215 -17.98 3.64 3.67
CA ILE A 215 -17.17 3.60 2.45
C ILE A 215 -16.14 2.48 2.53
N ASN A 216 -15.61 2.06 1.39
CA ASN A 216 -14.54 1.05 1.31
C ASN A 216 -14.82 -0.20 2.17
N SER A 217 -16.06 -0.72 2.11
CA SER A 217 -16.45 -1.94 2.82
C SER A 217 -16.28 -1.91 4.33
N GLY A 218 -16.37 -0.74 4.94
CA GLY A 218 -16.39 -0.68 6.40
C GLY A 218 -15.67 0.50 7.05
N LEU A 219 -15.26 1.51 6.30
CA LEU A 219 -14.65 2.73 6.86
C LEU A 219 -15.65 3.89 6.93
N CYS A 220 -15.38 4.85 7.82
CA CYS A 220 -16.16 6.08 7.91
C CYS A 220 -15.78 7.05 6.79
N GLY A 221 -16.78 7.57 6.08
CA GLY A 221 -16.65 8.59 5.05
C GLY A 221 -17.46 9.84 5.40
N ILE A 222 -16.89 11.02 5.14
CA ILE A 222 -17.51 12.32 5.33
C ILE A 222 -17.34 13.13 4.05
N GLU A 223 -18.42 13.62 3.48
CA GLU A 223 -18.39 14.43 2.26
C GLU A 223 -17.99 15.86 2.60
N ILE A 224 -16.86 16.34 2.05
CA ILE A 224 -16.24 17.64 2.34
C ILE A 224 -16.49 18.59 1.17
N PRO A 225 -17.18 19.73 1.36
CA PRO A 225 -17.34 20.73 0.32
C PRO A 225 -16.01 21.39 -0.04
N SER A 226 -15.99 22.16 -1.15
CA SER A 226 -14.82 22.96 -1.55
C SER A 226 -14.48 24.00 -0.48
N GLY A 227 -13.18 24.12 -0.15
CA GLY A 227 -12.66 25.05 0.85
C GLY A 227 -11.95 24.36 2.01
N THR A 228 -11.64 25.16 3.04
CA THR A 228 -11.00 24.66 4.28
C THR A 228 -12.04 24.63 5.40
N HIS A 229 -12.17 23.48 6.02
CA HIS A 229 -13.22 23.20 7.00
C HIS A 229 -12.68 22.55 8.26
N GLU A 230 -13.27 22.88 9.42
CA GLU A 230 -13.09 22.11 10.63
C GLU A 230 -14.00 20.87 10.59
N VAL A 231 -13.42 19.68 10.68
CA VAL A 231 -14.15 18.41 10.71
C VAL A 231 -14.01 17.78 12.08
N VAL A 232 -15.16 17.46 12.68
CA VAL A 232 -15.24 16.75 13.97
C VAL A 232 -16.00 15.47 13.76
N LEU A 233 -15.39 14.32 14.08
CA LEU A 233 -16.02 13.00 14.08
C LEU A 233 -16.05 12.46 15.51
N GLN A 234 -17.21 12.09 16.02
CA GLN A 234 -17.41 11.65 17.38
C GLN A 234 -18.10 10.28 17.42
N TYR A 235 -17.63 9.41 18.30
CA TYR A 235 -18.27 8.13 18.57
C TYR A 235 -18.95 8.11 19.93
N GLU A 236 -20.23 7.78 19.94
CA GLU A 236 -21.00 7.50 21.15
C GLU A 236 -21.48 6.05 21.14
N THR A 237 -21.20 5.30 22.19
CA THR A 237 -21.66 3.92 22.30
C THR A 237 -23.20 3.89 22.28
N PRO A 238 -23.82 3.21 21.30
CA PRO A 238 -25.28 3.11 21.26
C PRO A 238 -25.79 2.43 22.53
N TYR A 239 -26.77 3.03 23.18
CA TYR A 239 -27.41 2.39 24.32
C TYR A 239 -28.06 1.07 23.86
N ARG A 240 -27.84 0.02 24.64
CA ARG A 240 -28.50 -1.27 24.51
C ARG A 240 -29.96 -1.20 24.94
#